data_26c7d9cafd89edf3803cefb912201b9e
#
_entry.id   26c7d9cafd89edf3803cefb912201b9e
#
_cell.length_a   1.000
_cell.length_b   1.000
_cell.length_c   1.000
_cell.angle_alpha   90.00
_cell.angle_beta   90.00
_cell.angle_gamma   90.00
#
_symmetry.space_group_name_H-M   'P 1'
#
loop_
_entity.id
_entity.type
_entity.pdbx_description
1 polymer ?
#
loop_
_entity_poly.entity_id
_entity_poly.type
_entity_poly.pdbx_seq_one_letter_code
_entity_poly.pdbx_strand_id
1 'polypeptide(L)'
;MDINKDGEVVLCAASSYEQKYYFNGSFSQIPGDVKDQLHIICVLFTEDIGGIIMFVFDKEGHLQIRTQALDSDYNYDEIGAALEVKEIQRQRRDMLNGLELYYRAVFLHESLDLEPWQLE
;
A
#
# COMPACT_ATOMS: atom_id res chain seq x y z
N MET A 1 -15.46 -0.34 -5.86
CA MET A 1 -14.35 -0.71 -4.97
C MET A 1 -13.42 -1.68 -5.69
N ASP A 2 -12.13 -1.49 -5.52
CA ASP A 2 -11.12 -2.26 -6.28
C ASP A 2 -10.81 -3.59 -5.61
N ILE A 3 -11.83 -4.43 -5.46
CA ILE A 3 -11.70 -5.77 -4.88
C ILE A 3 -11.49 -6.75 -6.01
N ASN A 4 -10.37 -7.47 -5.99
CA ASN A 4 -10.16 -8.50 -6.98
C ASN A 4 -10.79 -9.83 -6.51
N LYS A 5 -10.69 -10.87 -7.34
CA LYS A 5 -11.30 -12.17 -7.06
C LYS A 5 -10.79 -12.85 -5.80
N ASP A 6 -9.62 -12.43 -5.31
CA ASP A 6 -9.01 -12.98 -4.09
C ASP A 6 -9.38 -12.19 -2.84
N GLY A 7 -10.29 -11.23 -2.96
CA GLY A 7 -10.70 -10.38 -1.84
C GLY A 7 -9.70 -9.31 -1.50
N GLU A 8 -8.78 -9.02 -2.39
CA GLU A 8 -7.76 -8.00 -2.18
C GLU A 8 -8.25 -6.62 -2.60
N VAL A 9 -7.82 -5.60 -1.87
CA VAL A 9 -8.22 -4.22 -2.14
C VAL A 9 -6.98 -3.36 -2.29
N VAL A 10 -6.88 -2.66 -3.42
CA VAL A 10 -5.77 -1.76 -3.68
C VAL A 10 -5.98 -0.47 -2.88
N LEU A 11 -4.98 -0.09 -2.10
CA LEU A 11 -4.97 1.19 -1.39
C LEU A 11 -4.48 2.30 -2.31
N CYS A 12 -3.32 2.10 -2.91
CA CYS A 12 -2.74 3.06 -3.85
C CYS A 12 -1.75 2.34 -4.76
N ALA A 13 -1.41 2.99 -5.86
CA ALA A 13 -0.49 2.43 -6.85
C ALA A 13 0.15 3.55 -7.67
N ALA A 14 1.32 3.27 -8.22
CA ALA A 14 1.98 4.18 -9.15
C ALA A 14 2.66 3.38 -10.25
N SER A 15 2.68 3.96 -11.44
CA SER A 15 3.29 3.34 -12.63
C SER A 15 4.26 4.32 -13.27
N SER A 16 5.52 3.89 -13.45
CA SER A 16 6.50 4.67 -14.20
C SER A 16 6.18 4.68 -15.69
N TYR A 17 5.51 3.64 -16.18
CA TYR A 17 5.18 3.52 -17.60
C TYR A 17 4.13 4.53 -18.03
N GLU A 18 3.14 4.76 -17.16
CA GLU A 18 2.05 5.71 -17.43
C GLU A 18 2.27 7.06 -16.74
N GLN A 19 3.26 7.14 -15.85
CA GLN A 19 3.54 8.33 -15.05
C GLN A 19 2.31 8.79 -14.30
N LYS A 20 1.65 7.83 -13.63
CA LYS A 20 0.42 8.09 -12.89
C LYS A 20 0.49 7.52 -11.49
N TYR A 21 -0.20 8.20 -10.60
CA TYR A 21 -0.44 7.76 -9.24
C TYR A 21 -1.95 7.61 -9.02
N TYR A 22 -2.34 6.52 -8.38
CA TYR A 22 -3.72 6.24 -8.05
C TYR A 22 -3.88 6.09 -6.54
N PHE A 23 -4.88 6.75 -5.98
CA PHE A 23 -5.26 6.55 -4.58
C PHE A 23 -6.74 6.17 -4.55
N ASN A 24 -7.06 5.05 -3.86
CA ASN A 24 -8.42 4.53 -3.82
C ASN A 24 -9.32 5.44 -3.00
N GLY A 25 -10.37 5.98 -3.65
CA GLY A 25 -11.30 6.90 -3.01
C GLY A 25 -12.05 6.33 -1.82
N SER A 26 -12.12 5.00 -1.71
CA SER A 26 -12.74 4.34 -0.55
C SER A 26 -11.98 4.62 0.76
N PHE A 27 -10.74 5.10 0.66
CA PHE A 27 -9.89 5.39 1.80
C PHE A 27 -9.75 6.89 2.04
N SER A 28 -10.74 7.68 1.61
CA SER A 28 -10.69 9.13 1.76
C SER A 28 -10.61 9.62 3.22
N GLN A 29 -11.00 8.77 4.17
CA GLN A 29 -10.97 9.13 5.59
C GLN A 29 -9.58 9.01 6.23
N ILE A 30 -8.62 8.44 5.52
CA ILE A 30 -7.24 8.36 6.00
C ILE A 30 -6.70 9.80 6.13
N PRO A 31 -5.96 10.10 7.23
CA PRO A 31 -5.39 11.44 7.42
C PRO A 31 -4.57 11.92 6.22
N GLY A 32 -4.65 13.22 5.94
CA GLY A 32 -3.99 13.81 4.78
C GLY A 32 -2.48 13.62 4.77
N ASP A 33 -1.83 13.68 5.94
CA ASP A 33 -0.38 13.47 6.02
C ASP A 33 0.01 12.05 5.65
N VAL A 34 -0.82 11.07 6.00
CA VAL A 34 -0.58 9.67 5.60
C VAL A 34 -0.77 9.51 4.09
N LYS A 35 -1.81 10.14 3.53
CA LYS A 35 -2.01 10.13 2.08
C LYS A 35 -0.82 10.74 1.35
N ASP A 36 -0.29 11.84 1.86
CA ASP A 36 0.87 12.51 1.29
C ASP A 36 2.12 11.62 1.34
N GLN A 37 2.34 10.94 2.46
CA GLN A 37 3.46 10.02 2.60
C GLN A 37 3.36 8.86 1.61
N LEU A 38 2.18 8.28 1.45
CA LEU A 38 1.97 7.20 0.49
C LEU A 38 2.26 7.68 -0.93
N HIS A 39 1.81 8.88 -1.28
CA HIS A 39 2.06 9.47 -2.59
C HIS A 39 3.56 9.63 -2.84
N ILE A 40 4.25 10.21 -1.87
CA ILE A 40 5.71 10.46 -1.97
C ILE A 40 6.46 9.14 -2.13
N ILE A 41 6.14 8.14 -1.30
CA ILE A 41 6.79 6.83 -1.36
C ILE A 41 6.62 6.21 -2.75
N CYS A 42 5.41 6.22 -3.27
CA CYS A 42 5.12 5.63 -4.59
C CYS A 42 5.83 6.36 -5.72
N VAL A 43 5.82 7.68 -5.70
CA VAL A 43 6.45 8.48 -6.75
C VAL A 43 7.97 8.30 -6.73
N LEU A 44 8.56 8.36 -5.54
CA LEU A 44 10.02 8.17 -5.42
C LEU A 44 10.44 6.77 -5.85
N PHE A 45 9.65 5.75 -5.51
CA PHE A 45 9.95 4.39 -5.96
C PHE A 45 9.97 4.31 -7.48
N THR A 46 8.94 4.85 -8.14
CA THR A 46 8.87 4.78 -9.61
C THR A 46 9.95 5.62 -10.29
N GLU A 47 10.40 6.70 -9.66
CA GLU A 47 11.49 7.51 -10.19
C GLU A 47 12.85 6.80 -10.05
N ASP A 48 13.08 6.18 -8.90
CA ASP A 48 14.38 5.56 -8.58
C ASP A 48 14.51 4.16 -9.18
N ILE A 49 13.45 3.35 -9.09
CA ILE A 49 13.48 1.95 -9.51
C ILE A 49 12.78 1.77 -10.85
N GLY A 50 11.66 2.43 -11.05
CA GLY A 50 10.81 2.22 -12.22
C GLY A 50 9.74 1.19 -11.93
N GLY A 51 9.06 0.71 -12.98
CA GLY A 51 8.03 -0.31 -12.84
C GLY A 51 6.76 0.20 -12.20
N ILE A 52 6.07 -0.71 -11.54
CA ILE A 52 4.80 -0.44 -10.88
C ILE A 52 4.93 -0.84 -9.42
N ILE A 53 4.44 0.01 -8.51
CA ILE A 53 4.35 -0.29 -7.09
C ILE A 53 2.89 -0.20 -6.66
N MET A 54 2.45 -1.14 -5.84
CA MET A 54 1.08 -1.14 -5.31
C MET A 54 1.10 -1.47 -3.82
N PHE A 55 0.23 -0.77 -3.09
CA PHE A 55 -0.05 -1.10 -1.68
C PHE A 55 -1.42 -1.77 -1.68
N VAL A 56 -1.49 -3.02 -1.21
CA VAL A 56 -2.68 -3.86 -1.33
C VAL A 56 -3.02 -4.50 0.02
N PHE A 57 -4.26 -4.37 0.45
CA PHE A 57 -4.74 -5.12 1.61
C PHE A 57 -5.23 -6.48 1.13
N ASP A 58 -4.72 -7.55 1.74
CA ASP A 58 -5.22 -8.88 1.42
C ASP A 58 -6.53 -9.15 2.18
N LYS A 59 -7.13 -10.30 1.94
CA LYS A 59 -8.42 -10.63 2.54
C LYS A 59 -8.39 -10.71 4.06
N GLU A 60 -7.21 -10.86 4.64
CA GLU A 60 -7.03 -10.92 6.09
C GLU A 60 -6.69 -9.55 6.68
N GLY A 61 -6.53 -8.55 5.84
CA GLY A 61 -6.24 -7.19 6.29
C GLY A 61 -4.77 -6.86 6.42
N HIS A 62 -3.89 -7.74 5.92
CA HIS A 62 -2.46 -7.44 5.89
C HIS A 62 -2.15 -6.54 4.71
N LEU A 63 -1.33 -5.52 4.95
CA LEU A 63 -0.95 -4.57 3.91
C LEU A 63 0.35 -5.06 3.25
N GLN A 64 0.25 -5.33 1.96
CA GLN A 64 1.38 -5.81 1.17
C GLN A 64 1.84 -4.74 0.21
N ILE A 65 3.14 -4.68 -0.01
CA ILE A 65 3.74 -3.81 -1.02
C ILE A 65 4.17 -4.73 -2.15
N ARG A 66 3.56 -4.55 -3.32
CA ARG A 66 3.85 -5.37 -4.50
C ARG A 66 4.49 -4.53 -5.58
N THR A 67 5.43 -5.11 -6.27
CA THR A 67 6.12 -4.46 -7.38
C THR A 67 6.10 -5.38 -8.58
N GLN A 68 6.04 -4.78 -9.77
CA GLN A 68 6.10 -5.55 -11.01
C GLN A 68 6.64 -4.68 -12.14
N ALA A 69 7.07 -5.33 -13.19
CA ALA A 69 7.55 -4.67 -14.39
C ALA A 69 6.93 -5.33 -15.61
N LEU A 70 6.86 -4.59 -16.72
CA LEU A 70 6.45 -5.16 -17.99
C LEU A 70 7.52 -6.13 -18.46
N ASP A 71 7.12 -7.20 -19.15
CA ASP A 71 8.05 -8.19 -19.68
C ASP A 71 9.10 -7.57 -20.61
N SER A 72 8.74 -6.47 -21.27
CA SER A 72 9.64 -5.76 -22.16
C SER A 72 10.63 -4.85 -21.46
N ASP A 73 10.50 -4.68 -20.14
CA ASP A 73 11.40 -3.83 -19.36
C ASP A 73 12.61 -4.62 -18.87
N TYR A 74 13.56 -4.82 -19.76
CA TYR A 74 14.73 -5.65 -19.47
C TYR A 74 15.72 -5.00 -18.50
N ASN A 75 15.58 -3.71 -18.24
CA ASN A 75 16.49 -2.98 -17.36
C ASN A 75 15.96 -2.89 -15.93
N TYR A 76 14.79 -3.47 -15.67
CA TYR A 76 14.19 -3.40 -14.34
C TYR A 76 15.04 -4.18 -13.33
N ASP A 77 15.42 -3.51 -12.25
CA ASP A 77 16.24 -4.08 -11.18
C ASP A 77 15.36 -4.74 -10.12
N GLU A 78 15.08 -6.03 -10.28
CA GLU A 78 14.25 -6.77 -9.34
C GLU A 78 14.85 -6.84 -7.94
N ILE A 79 16.17 -6.95 -7.86
CA ILE A 79 16.86 -7.02 -6.55
C ILE A 79 16.76 -5.66 -5.86
N GLY A 80 17.04 -4.58 -6.60
CA GLY A 80 16.92 -3.24 -6.07
C GLY A 80 15.50 -2.91 -5.62
N ALA A 81 14.51 -3.37 -6.39
CA ALA A 81 13.10 -3.18 -6.04
C ALA A 81 12.77 -3.87 -4.72
N ALA A 82 13.21 -5.12 -4.55
CA ALA A 82 12.96 -5.88 -3.32
C ALA A 82 13.63 -5.21 -2.11
N LEU A 83 14.84 -4.72 -2.27
CA LEU A 83 15.55 -4.03 -1.21
C LEU A 83 14.86 -2.73 -0.82
N GLU A 84 14.36 -1.98 -1.80
CA GLU A 84 13.65 -0.73 -1.55
C GLU A 84 12.33 -0.99 -0.80
N VAL A 85 11.61 -2.05 -1.17
CA VAL A 85 10.39 -2.43 -0.46
C VAL A 85 10.69 -2.72 1.01
N LYS A 86 11.75 -3.46 1.28
CA LYS A 86 12.14 -3.76 2.67
C LYS A 86 12.49 -2.47 3.43
N GLU A 87 13.15 -1.53 2.77
CA GLU A 87 13.50 -0.27 3.39
C GLU A 87 12.26 0.57 3.71
N ILE A 88 11.29 0.60 2.80
CA ILE A 88 10.01 1.27 3.05
C ILE A 88 9.32 0.63 4.27
N GLN A 89 9.26 -0.68 4.32
CA GLN A 89 8.63 -1.40 5.42
C GLN A 89 9.31 -1.11 6.75
N ARG A 90 10.64 -1.01 6.74
CA ARG A 90 11.41 -0.69 7.95
C ARG A 90 11.17 0.76 8.40
N GLN A 91 11.26 1.71 7.48
CA GLN A 91 11.14 3.13 7.81
C GLN A 91 9.72 3.54 8.17
N ARG A 92 8.72 2.87 7.60
CA ARG A 92 7.31 3.25 7.76
C ARG A 92 6.51 2.22 8.53
N ARG A 93 7.17 1.41 9.36
CA ARG A 93 6.49 0.32 10.08
C ARG A 93 5.26 0.78 10.84
N ASP A 94 5.38 1.85 11.60
CA ASP A 94 4.25 2.32 12.43
C ASP A 94 3.09 2.78 11.59
N MET A 95 3.37 3.49 10.49
CA MET A 95 2.34 3.95 9.57
C MET A 95 1.63 2.76 8.93
N LEU A 96 2.41 1.78 8.45
CA LEU A 96 1.85 0.60 7.79
C LEU A 96 1.01 -0.24 8.75
N ASN A 97 1.48 -0.41 9.99
CA ASN A 97 0.72 -1.12 11.02
C ASN A 97 -0.58 -0.40 11.34
N GLY A 98 -0.53 0.93 11.41
CA GLY A 98 -1.73 1.73 11.65
C GLY A 98 -2.75 1.59 10.54
N LEU A 99 -2.29 1.52 9.30
CA LEU A 99 -3.17 1.31 8.15
C LEU A 99 -3.84 -0.08 8.20
N GLU A 100 -3.10 -1.10 8.62
CA GLU A 100 -3.68 -2.43 8.77
C GLU A 100 -4.77 -2.46 9.84
N LEU A 101 -4.53 -1.81 10.97
CA LEU A 101 -5.53 -1.70 12.03
C LEU A 101 -6.77 -0.97 11.54
N TYR A 102 -6.57 0.14 10.83
CA TYR A 102 -7.67 0.91 10.26
C TYR A 102 -8.52 0.04 9.32
N TYR A 103 -7.85 -0.68 8.43
CA TYR A 103 -8.55 -1.52 7.44
C TYR A 103 -9.36 -2.61 8.12
N ARG A 104 -8.77 -3.30 9.08
CA ARG A 104 -9.47 -4.39 9.79
C ARG A 104 -10.66 -3.86 10.59
N ALA A 105 -10.50 -2.74 11.26
CA ALA A 105 -11.57 -2.17 12.06
C ALA A 105 -12.72 -1.64 11.21
N VAL A 106 -12.41 -0.94 10.13
CA VAL A 106 -13.41 -0.21 9.34
C VAL A 106 -13.99 -1.07 8.22
N PHE A 107 -13.15 -1.82 7.52
CA PHE A 107 -13.58 -2.57 6.34
C PHE A 107 -13.90 -4.03 6.64
N LEU A 108 -13.15 -4.66 7.54
CA LEU A 108 -13.40 -6.05 7.90
C LEU A 108 -14.26 -6.18 9.16
N HIS A 109 -14.51 -5.07 9.84
CA HIS A 109 -15.34 -5.04 11.06
C HIS A 109 -14.85 -5.99 12.16
N GLU A 110 -13.53 -6.20 12.23
CA GLU A 110 -12.96 -7.07 13.23
C GLU A 110 -13.03 -6.44 14.62
N SER A 111 -13.24 -7.30 15.61
CA SER A 111 -13.06 -6.93 17.01
C SER A 111 -11.55 -6.95 17.26
N LEU A 112 -10.93 -5.83 17.47
CA LEU A 112 -9.46 -5.71 17.58
C LEU A 112 -8.92 -6.21 18.94
N ASP A 113 -9.61 -7.15 19.59
CA ASP A 113 -9.28 -7.64 20.93
C ASP A 113 -9.18 -6.53 21.97
N LEU A 114 -9.97 -5.48 21.75
CA LEU A 114 -10.04 -4.36 22.69
C LEU A 114 -11.10 -4.61 23.74
N GLU A 115 -10.81 -4.18 24.97
CA GLU A 115 -11.82 -4.18 26.00
C GLU A 115 -12.91 -3.15 25.65
N PRO A 116 -14.16 -3.34 26.17
CA PRO A 116 -15.26 -2.44 25.79
C PRO A 116 -14.97 -0.95 25.95
N TRP A 117 -14.21 -0.58 26.98
CA TRP A 117 -13.88 0.83 27.21
C TRP A 117 -12.84 1.38 26.22
N GLN A 118 -12.20 0.52 25.44
CA GLN A 118 -11.23 0.91 24.44
C GLN A 118 -11.84 1.12 23.06
N LEU A 119 -13.11 0.74 22.90
CA LEU A 119 -13.79 0.80 21.62
C LEU A 119 -14.44 2.16 21.34
N GLU A 120 -14.41 3.09 22.26
CA GLU A 120 -15.02 4.40 22.09
C GLU A 120 -14.13 5.40 21.40
#